data_477b0f912c8420f40c26af11aaab4060
#
_entry.id   477b0f912c8420f40c26af11aaab4060
#
_cell.length_a   1.000
_cell.length_b   1.000
_cell.length_c   1.000
_cell.angle_alpha   90.00
_cell.angle_beta   90.00
_cell.angle_gamma   90.00
#
_symmetry.space_group_name_H-M   'P 1'
#
loop_
_entity.id
_entity.type
_entity.pdbx_description
1 polymer ?
#
loop_
_entity_poly.entity_id
_entity_poly.type
_entity_poly.pdbx_seq_one_letter_code
_entity_poly.pdbx_strand_id
1 'polypeptide(L)'
;IFTTKDLVIGYDEPLSSPINISLERGSRVVLTGANGIGKTTLLKSLLGLISPLSGTSEKGFGLEIGYFAQEDGTDDDNTCIEAVWKEFPSYTQAEVRAALAKCGLMTKHIESKVKVLSGGEQAKVRLCKILNRPSNLLVLDEPTNHLDVDAKDELKRALNEYKGSILMVCHDPFFYEDVATEVWDCTEWTTKVF
;
A
#
# COMPACT_ATOMS: atom_id res chain seq x y z
N ILE A 1 9.86 12.96 4.69
CA ILE A 1 8.47 12.67 4.32
C ILE A 1 7.57 12.66 5.55
N PHE A 2 7.84 11.78 6.49
CA PHE A 2 7.19 11.76 7.80
C PHE A 2 8.25 11.86 8.89
N THR A 3 7.98 12.65 9.92
CA THR A 3 8.77 12.67 11.15
C THR A 3 7.81 12.56 12.33
N THR A 4 8.07 11.62 13.24
CA THR A 4 7.25 11.45 14.44
C THR A 4 8.04 11.84 15.67
N LYS A 5 7.33 12.41 16.65
CA LYS A 5 7.88 12.75 17.96
C LYS A 5 6.96 12.20 19.03
N ASP A 6 7.48 11.24 19.78
CA ASP A 6 6.81 10.54 20.88
C ASP A 6 5.42 10.03 20.50
N LEU A 7 5.26 9.57 19.25
CA LEU A 7 4.00 9.13 18.68
C LEU A 7 3.52 7.84 19.36
N VAL A 8 2.37 7.88 19.98
CA VAL A 8 1.70 6.68 20.55
C VAL A 8 0.45 6.39 19.73
N ILE A 9 0.45 5.23 19.08
CA ILE A 9 -0.68 4.76 18.28
C ILE A 9 -1.61 3.88 19.10
N GLY A 10 -2.88 3.88 18.75
CA GLY A 10 -3.92 3.07 19.37
C GLY A 10 -5.30 3.59 19.03
N TYR A 11 -6.31 2.96 19.63
CA TYR A 11 -7.69 3.41 19.58
C TYR A 11 -8.11 3.87 20.99
N ASP A 12 -8.68 2.97 21.81
CA ASP A 12 -9.02 3.25 23.21
C ASP A 12 -7.82 3.02 24.13
N GLU A 13 -6.93 2.08 23.74
CA GLU A 13 -5.72 1.73 24.48
C GLU A 13 -4.47 1.86 23.61
N PRO A 14 -3.31 2.18 24.24
CA PRO A 14 -2.04 2.24 23.51
C PRO A 14 -1.65 0.87 22.93
N LEU A 15 -1.33 0.85 21.64
CA LEU A 15 -0.74 -0.30 20.92
C LEU A 15 0.79 -0.20 20.84
N SER A 16 1.35 0.95 21.15
CA SER A 16 2.79 1.18 21.09
C SER A 16 3.29 1.99 22.27
N SER A 17 4.57 1.82 22.62
CA SER A 17 5.39 2.83 23.29
C SER A 17 5.60 4.05 22.38
N PRO A 18 6.19 5.16 22.87
CA PRO A 18 6.49 6.32 22.04
C PRO A 18 7.38 5.98 20.85
N ILE A 19 6.93 6.31 19.63
CA ILE A 19 7.61 6.03 18.36
C ILE A 19 8.26 7.32 17.87
N ASN A 20 9.57 7.25 17.60
CA ASN A 20 10.36 8.34 17.03
C ASN A 20 11.03 7.81 15.76
N ILE A 21 10.43 8.07 14.59
CA ILE A 21 10.90 7.63 13.28
C ILE A 21 10.91 8.78 12.29
N SER A 22 11.77 8.68 11.29
CA SER A 22 11.83 9.60 10.16
C SER A 22 11.88 8.82 8.86
N LEU A 23 10.90 9.04 7.98
CA LEU A 23 10.89 8.52 6.61
C LEU A 23 11.43 9.57 5.67
N GLU A 24 12.58 9.32 5.10
CA GLU A 24 13.24 10.24 4.17
C GLU A 24 12.73 10.05 2.72
N ARG A 25 12.99 11.07 1.87
CA ARG A 25 12.68 10.96 0.43
C ARG A 25 13.60 9.94 -0.23
N GLY A 26 13.01 9.06 -1.04
CA GLY A 26 13.72 7.97 -1.70
C GLY A 26 13.84 6.70 -0.86
N SER A 27 13.51 6.74 0.44
CA SER A 27 13.51 5.54 1.28
C SER A 27 12.42 4.56 0.86
N ARG A 28 12.73 3.28 1.01
CA ARG A 28 11.82 2.16 0.77
C ARG A 28 11.77 1.31 2.03
N VAL A 29 10.77 1.56 2.85
CA VAL A 29 10.65 0.99 4.19
C VAL A 29 9.58 -0.08 4.20
N VAL A 30 9.89 -1.22 4.83
CA VAL A 30 8.90 -2.24 5.17
C VAL A 30 8.69 -2.30 6.68
N LEU A 31 7.41 -2.30 7.09
CA LEU A 31 6.98 -2.57 8.46
C LEU A 31 6.76 -4.07 8.63
N THR A 32 7.44 -4.67 9.59
CA THR A 32 7.35 -6.08 9.94
C THR A 32 6.82 -6.28 11.35
N GLY A 33 6.50 -7.53 11.71
CA GLY A 33 5.99 -7.91 13.03
C GLY A 33 4.69 -8.70 12.97
N ALA A 34 4.29 -9.30 14.09
CA ALA A 34 3.11 -10.18 14.18
C ALA A 34 1.81 -9.49 13.76
N ASN A 35 0.79 -10.28 13.43
CA ASN A 35 -0.55 -9.75 13.16
C ASN A 35 -1.15 -9.10 14.42
N GLY A 36 -1.84 -7.98 14.23
CA GLY A 36 -2.47 -7.25 15.33
C GLY A 36 -1.51 -6.38 16.18
N ILE A 37 -0.22 -6.30 15.81
CA ILE A 37 0.79 -5.50 16.54
C ILE A 37 0.62 -3.98 16.36
N GLY A 38 -0.18 -3.55 15.38
CA GLY A 38 -0.44 -2.13 15.13
C GLY A 38 0.15 -1.56 13.83
N LYS A 39 0.66 -2.39 12.90
CA LYS A 39 1.26 -1.92 11.63
C LYS A 39 0.32 -1.06 10.80
N THR A 40 -0.88 -1.54 10.51
CA THR A 40 -1.94 -0.78 9.81
C THR A 40 -2.35 0.47 10.59
N THR A 41 -2.39 0.38 11.92
CA THR A 41 -2.70 1.52 12.78
C THR A 41 -1.62 2.60 12.67
N LEU A 42 -0.34 2.22 12.63
CA LEU A 42 0.77 3.15 12.39
C LEU A 42 0.64 3.81 11.02
N LEU A 43 0.42 3.04 9.94
CA LEU A 43 0.19 3.60 8.61
C LEU A 43 -0.94 4.62 8.62
N LYS A 44 -2.10 4.27 9.18
CA LYS A 44 -3.26 5.16 9.24
C LYS A 44 -2.99 6.42 10.07
N SER A 45 -2.24 6.31 11.17
CA SER A 45 -1.83 7.47 11.98
C SER A 45 -0.87 8.39 11.21
N LEU A 46 0.12 7.85 10.51
CA LEU A 46 1.02 8.62 9.65
C LEU A 46 0.27 9.31 8.52
N LEU A 47 -0.72 8.65 7.92
CA LEU A 47 -1.59 9.23 6.91
C LEU A 47 -2.58 10.28 7.46
N GLY A 48 -2.76 10.34 8.79
CA GLY A 48 -3.74 11.21 9.44
C GLY A 48 -5.17 10.73 9.27
N LEU A 49 -5.37 9.45 8.96
CA LEU A 49 -6.69 8.81 8.86
C LEU A 49 -7.26 8.48 10.24
N ILE A 50 -6.39 8.29 11.22
CA ILE A 50 -6.73 8.16 12.64
C ILE A 50 -5.82 9.08 13.45
N SER A 51 -6.37 9.64 14.53
CA SER A 51 -5.57 10.46 15.45
C SER A 51 -4.72 9.56 16.35
N PRO A 52 -3.44 9.90 16.59
CA PRO A 52 -2.66 9.21 17.59
C PRO A 52 -3.21 9.51 19.00
N LEU A 53 -2.90 8.64 19.96
CA LEU A 53 -3.28 8.84 21.37
C LEU A 53 -2.43 9.94 22.02
N SER A 54 -1.16 10.04 21.62
CA SER A 54 -0.26 11.14 22.02
C SER A 54 0.88 11.30 21.03
N GLY A 55 1.69 12.35 21.21
CA GLY A 55 2.78 12.70 20.31
C GLY A 55 2.30 13.33 19.00
N THR A 56 3.20 13.48 18.07
CA THR A 56 2.93 14.13 16.78
C THR A 56 3.50 13.36 15.61
N SER A 57 2.84 13.48 14.46
CA SER A 57 3.35 13.06 13.16
C SER A 57 3.28 14.25 12.22
N GLU A 58 4.44 14.70 11.76
CA GLU A 58 4.56 15.78 10.80
C GLU A 58 4.72 15.24 9.39
N LYS A 59 3.95 15.79 8.44
CA LYS A 59 4.06 15.46 7.02
C LYS A 59 4.90 16.52 6.32
N GLY A 60 5.85 16.06 5.51
CA GLY A 60 6.63 16.93 4.65
C GLY A 60 5.77 17.62 3.59
N PHE A 61 6.27 18.70 3.06
CA PHE A 61 5.59 19.49 2.01
C PHE A 61 5.59 18.75 0.66
N GLY A 62 4.51 18.92 -0.10
CA GLY A 62 4.39 18.40 -1.47
C GLY A 62 4.26 16.90 -1.57
N LEU A 63 3.67 16.22 -0.58
CA LEU A 63 3.39 14.80 -0.64
C LEU A 63 2.16 14.50 -1.48
N GLU A 64 2.36 13.70 -2.52
CA GLU A 64 1.32 13.05 -3.31
C GLU A 64 1.34 11.57 -2.99
N ILE A 65 0.34 11.12 -2.23
CA ILE A 65 0.32 9.77 -1.64
C ILE A 65 -0.60 8.86 -2.43
N GLY A 66 -0.06 7.74 -2.93
CA GLY A 66 -0.83 6.59 -3.38
C GLY A 66 -0.99 5.62 -2.22
N TYR A 67 -2.22 5.42 -1.71
CA TYR A 67 -2.48 4.51 -0.60
C TYR A 67 -3.26 3.28 -1.05
N PHE A 68 -2.66 2.11 -0.89
CA PHE A 68 -3.28 0.81 -1.06
C PHE A 68 -3.67 0.28 0.32
N ALA A 69 -4.94 0.45 0.67
CA ALA A 69 -5.50 -0.09 1.91
C ALA A 69 -5.78 -1.58 1.79
N GLN A 70 -5.66 -2.28 2.90
CA GLN A 70 -6.23 -3.62 3.03
C GLN A 70 -7.76 -3.48 3.05
N GLU A 71 -8.42 -3.90 1.98
CA GLU A 71 -9.87 -3.84 1.82
C GLU A 71 -10.40 -5.20 1.40
N ASP A 72 -11.55 -5.57 1.93
CA ASP A 72 -12.39 -6.64 1.39
C ASP A 72 -12.91 -6.21 0.02
N GLY A 73 -13.34 -7.17 -0.78
CA GLY A 73 -13.76 -6.94 -2.18
C GLY A 73 -14.69 -5.74 -2.41
N THR A 74 -14.84 -5.36 -3.65
CA THR A 74 -15.70 -4.24 -4.05
C THR A 74 -16.92 -4.71 -4.83
N ASP A 75 -18.05 -3.99 -4.71
CA ASP A 75 -19.29 -4.20 -5.47
C ASP A 75 -19.35 -3.28 -6.72
N ASP A 76 -18.20 -2.97 -7.32
CA ASP A 76 -18.10 -2.11 -8.51
C ASP A 76 -18.65 -2.82 -9.74
N ASP A 77 -19.71 -2.28 -10.30
CA ASP A 77 -20.42 -2.78 -11.50
C ASP A 77 -19.73 -2.45 -12.82
N ASN A 78 -18.69 -1.58 -12.79
CA ASN A 78 -17.94 -1.26 -13.98
C ASN A 78 -17.06 -2.44 -14.40
N THR A 79 -16.76 -2.55 -15.70
CA THR A 79 -15.68 -3.40 -16.17
C THR A 79 -14.33 -2.87 -15.65
N CYS A 80 -13.28 -3.71 -15.61
CA CYS A 80 -11.96 -3.26 -15.19
C CYS A 80 -11.46 -2.10 -16.05
N ILE A 81 -11.76 -2.12 -17.34
CA ILE A 81 -11.41 -1.02 -18.26
C ILE A 81 -12.10 0.26 -17.82
N GLU A 82 -13.42 0.24 -17.63
CA GLU A 82 -14.20 1.42 -17.23
C GLU A 82 -13.75 1.93 -15.86
N ALA A 83 -13.49 1.04 -14.91
CA ALA A 83 -13.08 1.38 -13.56
C ALA A 83 -11.71 2.11 -13.54
N VAL A 84 -10.76 1.70 -14.39
CA VAL A 84 -9.47 2.38 -14.54
C VAL A 84 -9.60 3.64 -15.39
N TRP A 85 -10.37 3.58 -16.48
CA TRP A 85 -10.51 4.71 -17.40
C TRP A 85 -11.18 5.93 -16.74
N LYS A 86 -12.11 5.72 -15.83
CA LYS A 86 -12.71 6.81 -15.03
C LYS A 86 -11.68 7.63 -14.27
N GLU A 87 -10.61 7.00 -13.78
CA GLU A 87 -9.53 7.69 -13.05
C GLU A 87 -8.49 8.31 -14.00
N PHE A 88 -8.32 7.72 -15.18
CA PHE A 88 -7.32 8.14 -16.17
C PHE A 88 -7.97 8.44 -17.53
N PRO A 89 -8.83 9.48 -17.63
CA PRO A 89 -9.59 9.77 -18.85
C PRO A 89 -8.70 10.21 -20.03
N SER A 90 -7.48 10.57 -19.79
CA SER A 90 -6.48 10.90 -20.83
C SER A 90 -5.86 9.67 -21.51
N TYR A 91 -6.00 8.49 -20.88
CA TYR A 91 -5.47 7.24 -21.45
C TYR A 91 -6.35 6.77 -22.61
N THR A 92 -5.72 6.19 -23.61
CA THR A 92 -6.42 5.42 -24.63
C THR A 92 -6.85 4.07 -24.05
N GLN A 93 -7.83 3.43 -24.68
CA GLN A 93 -8.25 2.08 -24.28
C GLN A 93 -7.09 1.07 -24.32
N ALA A 94 -6.17 1.22 -25.27
CA ALA A 94 -4.99 0.36 -25.36
C ALA A 94 -4.03 0.56 -24.16
N GLU A 95 -3.84 1.80 -23.72
CA GLU A 95 -3.02 2.10 -22.54
C GLU A 95 -3.65 1.56 -21.26
N VAL A 96 -4.97 1.68 -21.09
CA VAL A 96 -5.70 1.09 -19.95
C VAL A 96 -5.55 -0.42 -19.94
N ARG A 97 -5.72 -1.09 -21.09
CA ARG A 97 -5.52 -2.55 -21.23
C ARG A 97 -4.08 -2.96 -20.88
N ALA A 98 -3.10 -2.21 -21.39
CA ALA A 98 -1.69 -2.47 -21.10
C ALA A 98 -1.35 -2.29 -19.62
N ALA A 99 -1.90 -1.26 -18.97
CA ALA A 99 -1.72 -1.03 -17.52
C ALA A 99 -2.31 -2.17 -16.68
N LEU A 100 -3.52 -2.64 -17.01
CA LEU A 100 -4.16 -3.78 -16.34
C LEU A 100 -3.38 -5.08 -16.54
N ALA A 101 -2.90 -5.34 -17.77
CA ALA A 101 -2.09 -6.51 -18.08
C ALA A 101 -0.74 -6.51 -17.33
N LYS A 102 -0.10 -5.34 -17.18
CA LYS A 102 1.12 -5.18 -16.36
C LYS A 102 0.89 -5.52 -14.88
N CYS A 103 -0.34 -5.39 -14.40
CA CYS A 103 -0.70 -5.80 -13.04
C CYS A 103 -1.11 -7.29 -12.96
N GLY A 104 -0.88 -8.07 -14.01
CA GLY A 104 -1.12 -9.51 -14.02
C GLY A 104 -2.58 -9.90 -14.27
N LEU A 105 -3.40 -9.04 -14.88
CA LEU A 105 -4.76 -9.38 -15.29
C LEU A 105 -4.79 -9.97 -16.70
N MET A 106 -5.39 -11.15 -16.84
CA MET A 106 -5.62 -11.75 -18.15
C MET A 106 -6.73 -11.05 -18.92
N THR A 107 -6.72 -11.12 -20.25
CA THR A 107 -7.70 -10.46 -21.14
C THR A 107 -9.15 -10.70 -20.72
N LYS A 108 -9.51 -11.95 -20.38
CA LYS A 108 -10.86 -12.30 -19.92
C LYS A 108 -11.29 -11.55 -18.67
N HIS A 109 -10.35 -11.24 -17.75
CA HIS A 109 -10.63 -10.51 -16.53
C HIS A 109 -10.71 -9.01 -16.78
N ILE A 110 -9.88 -8.48 -17.71
CA ILE A 110 -9.88 -7.06 -18.08
C ILE A 110 -11.26 -6.62 -18.60
N GLU A 111 -11.96 -7.50 -19.30
CA GLU A 111 -13.30 -7.23 -19.86
C GLU A 111 -14.45 -7.56 -18.90
N SER A 112 -14.15 -8.18 -17.76
CA SER A 112 -15.13 -8.55 -16.75
C SER A 112 -15.46 -7.37 -15.84
N LYS A 113 -16.64 -7.41 -15.21
CA LYS A 113 -16.98 -6.48 -14.14
C LYS A 113 -16.09 -6.72 -12.90
N VAL A 114 -15.68 -5.65 -12.24
CA VAL A 114 -14.80 -5.76 -11.08
C VAL A 114 -15.40 -6.62 -9.97
N LYS A 115 -16.71 -6.47 -9.71
CA LYS A 115 -17.40 -7.22 -8.65
C LYS A 115 -17.44 -8.74 -8.83
N VAL A 116 -17.28 -9.25 -10.07
CA VAL A 116 -17.30 -10.71 -10.33
C VAL A 116 -15.91 -11.33 -10.27
N LEU A 117 -14.88 -10.54 -10.11
CA LEU A 117 -13.52 -10.99 -9.99
C LEU A 117 -13.25 -11.59 -8.60
N SER A 118 -12.28 -12.50 -8.52
CA SER A 118 -11.74 -12.93 -7.24
C SER A 118 -11.10 -11.78 -6.47
N GLY A 119 -10.96 -11.90 -5.15
CA GLY A 119 -10.32 -10.88 -4.31
C GLY A 119 -8.92 -10.49 -4.80
N GLY A 120 -8.12 -11.48 -5.26
CA GLY A 120 -6.80 -11.23 -5.83
C GLY A 120 -6.84 -10.44 -7.14
N GLU A 121 -7.80 -10.72 -8.02
CA GLU A 121 -7.97 -9.97 -9.27
C GLU A 121 -8.47 -8.54 -9.01
N GLN A 122 -9.38 -8.36 -8.04
CA GLN A 122 -9.79 -7.02 -7.59
C GLN A 122 -8.61 -6.23 -7.01
N ALA A 123 -7.74 -6.89 -6.24
CA ALA A 123 -6.51 -6.27 -5.73
C ALA A 123 -5.59 -5.80 -6.88
N LYS A 124 -5.45 -6.59 -7.96
CA LYS A 124 -4.69 -6.20 -9.16
C LYS A 124 -5.28 -4.96 -9.84
N VAL A 125 -6.61 -4.82 -9.91
CA VAL A 125 -7.25 -3.60 -10.45
C VAL A 125 -6.94 -2.39 -9.57
N ARG A 126 -7.04 -2.52 -8.26
CA ARG A 126 -6.68 -1.44 -7.31
C ARG A 126 -5.22 -1.05 -7.42
N LEU A 127 -4.32 -2.03 -7.49
CA LEU A 127 -2.88 -1.78 -7.69
C LEU A 127 -2.62 -1.05 -9.01
N CYS A 128 -3.29 -1.43 -10.09
CA CYS A 128 -3.20 -0.73 -11.38
C CYS A 128 -3.54 0.75 -11.22
N LYS A 129 -4.63 1.09 -10.53
CA LYS A 129 -5.04 2.47 -10.29
C LYS A 129 -3.98 3.25 -9.50
N ILE A 130 -3.44 2.66 -8.45
CA ILE A 130 -2.49 3.33 -7.55
C ILE A 130 -1.13 3.53 -8.23
N LEU A 131 -0.63 2.52 -8.94
CA LEU A 131 0.66 2.58 -9.63
C LEU A 131 0.68 3.56 -10.81
N ASN A 132 -0.48 3.81 -11.44
CA ASN A 132 -0.59 4.77 -12.56
C ASN A 132 -0.97 6.18 -12.09
N ARG A 133 -1.36 6.38 -10.82
CA ARG A 133 -1.64 7.71 -10.27
C ARG A 133 -0.33 8.44 -10.00
N PRO A 134 -0.23 9.72 -10.39
CA PRO A 134 0.90 10.55 -9.96
C PRO A 134 1.04 10.53 -8.45
N SER A 135 2.20 10.08 -7.97
CA SER A 135 2.51 10.01 -6.55
C SER A 135 4.02 10.09 -6.34
N ASN A 136 4.44 10.57 -5.18
CA ASN A 136 5.84 10.57 -4.77
C ASN A 136 6.08 9.73 -3.50
N LEU A 137 5.00 9.20 -2.93
CA LEU A 137 5.01 8.21 -1.87
C LEU A 137 3.93 7.16 -2.13
N LEU A 138 4.32 5.88 -2.19
CA LEU A 138 3.39 4.76 -2.12
C LEU A 138 3.33 4.23 -0.69
N VAL A 139 2.13 4.12 -0.16
CA VAL A 139 1.84 3.46 1.13
C VAL A 139 1.02 2.21 0.82
N LEU A 140 1.56 1.04 1.14
CA LEU A 140 0.98 -0.25 0.76
C LEU A 140 0.73 -1.09 2.01
N ASP A 141 -0.52 -1.43 2.27
CA ASP A 141 -0.91 -2.26 3.41
C ASP A 141 -1.22 -3.68 2.94
N GLU A 142 -0.28 -4.62 3.19
CA GLU A 142 -0.32 -6.02 2.79
C GLU A 142 -0.60 -6.23 1.28
N PRO A 143 0.16 -5.60 0.37
CA PRO A 143 -0.14 -5.61 -1.06
C PRO A 143 0.00 -6.98 -1.72
N THR A 144 0.67 -7.92 -1.05
CA THR A 144 0.88 -9.29 -1.55
C THR A 144 -0.23 -10.27 -1.18
N ASN A 145 -1.16 -9.86 -0.30
CA ASN A 145 -2.26 -10.72 0.11
C ASN A 145 -3.15 -11.06 -1.08
N HIS A 146 -3.50 -12.34 -1.19
CA HIS A 146 -4.33 -12.90 -2.26
C HIS A 146 -3.72 -12.82 -3.67
N LEU A 147 -2.47 -12.40 -3.84
CA LEU A 147 -1.76 -12.43 -5.11
C LEU A 147 -1.11 -13.80 -5.33
N ASP A 148 -1.23 -14.30 -6.56
CA ASP A 148 -0.45 -15.43 -7.04
C ASP A 148 1.03 -15.04 -7.27
N VAL A 149 1.88 -16.01 -7.54
CA VAL A 149 3.33 -15.80 -7.72
C VAL A 149 3.61 -14.82 -8.85
N ASP A 150 2.95 -15.00 -10.00
CA ASP A 150 3.15 -14.16 -11.18
C ASP A 150 2.77 -12.70 -10.89
N ALA A 151 1.66 -12.48 -10.18
CA ALA A 151 1.23 -11.14 -9.78
C ALA A 151 2.17 -10.48 -8.75
N LYS A 152 2.74 -11.26 -7.83
CA LYS A 152 3.76 -10.77 -6.90
C LYS A 152 5.02 -10.32 -7.67
N ASP A 153 5.46 -11.08 -8.66
CA ASP A 153 6.63 -10.75 -9.48
C ASP A 153 6.39 -9.48 -10.31
N GLU A 154 5.20 -9.32 -10.91
CA GLU A 154 4.83 -8.11 -11.62
C GLU A 154 4.75 -6.89 -10.69
N LEU A 155 4.16 -7.04 -9.50
CA LEU A 155 4.14 -5.97 -8.48
C LEU A 155 5.55 -5.60 -8.04
N LYS A 156 6.40 -6.60 -7.76
CA LYS A 156 7.82 -6.39 -7.39
C LYS A 156 8.55 -5.59 -8.46
N ARG A 157 8.37 -5.93 -9.75
CA ARG A 157 8.93 -5.20 -10.88
C ARG A 157 8.46 -3.75 -10.90
N ALA A 158 7.14 -3.53 -10.80
CA ALA A 158 6.56 -2.19 -10.80
C ALA A 158 7.07 -1.33 -9.64
N LEU A 159 7.20 -1.91 -8.44
CA LEU A 159 7.74 -1.21 -7.29
C LEU A 159 9.24 -0.88 -7.46
N ASN A 160 10.02 -1.74 -8.10
CA ASN A 160 11.43 -1.46 -8.39
C ASN A 160 11.62 -0.38 -9.45
N GLU A 161 10.71 -0.25 -10.41
CA GLU A 161 10.69 0.82 -11.41
C GLU A 161 10.19 2.16 -10.83
N TYR A 162 9.41 2.12 -9.76
CA TYR A 162 8.86 3.32 -9.13
C TYR A 162 9.97 4.21 -8.55
N LYS A 163 9.91 5.53 -8.84
CA LYS A 163 10.96 6.49 -8.48
C LYS A 163 10.73 7.22 -7.16
N GLY A 164 9.53 7.10 -6.60
CA GLY A 164 9.19 7.70 -5.31
C GLY A 164 9.60 6.84 -4.12
N SER A 165 9.19 7.29 -2.95
CA SER A 165 9.39 6.58 -1.69
C SER A 165 8.32 5.51 -1.51
N ILE A 166 8.63 4.46 -0.75
CA ILE A 166 7.71 3.37 -0.45
C ILE A 166 7.69 3.15 1.06
N LEU A 167 6.48 3.06 1.61
CA LEU A 167 6.24 2.58 2.97
C LEU A 167 5.24 1.45 2.88
N MET A 168 5.63 0.22 3.23
CA MET A 168 4.73 -0.93 3.11
C MET A 168 4.69 -1.78 4.38
N VAL A 169 3.54 -2.38 4.61
CA VAL A 169 3.39 -3.53 5.50
C VAL A 169 3.47 -4.78 4.64
N CYS A 170 4.37 -5.69 4.96
CA CYS A 170 4.49 -6.96 4.25
C CYS A 170 5.04 -8.05 5.16
N HIS A 171 4.48 -9.26 5.04
CA HIS A 171 4.91 -10.44 5.79
C HIS A 171 5.73 -11.44 4.97
N ASP A 172 5.95 -11.15 3.68
CA ASP A 172 6.66 -12.03 2.76
C ASP A 172 8.11 -11.55 2.55
N PRO A 173 9.13 -12.13 3.24
CA PRO A 173 10.52 -11.71 3.10
C PRO A 173 11.03 -11.84 1.66
N PHE A 174 10.65 -12.90 0.94
CA PHE A 174 11.05 -13.11 -0.46
C PHE A 174 10.52 -12.02 -1.40
N PHE A 175 9.46 -11.33 -0.99
CA PHE A 175 8.94 -10.20 -1.73
C PHE A 175 9.66 -8.89 -1.36
N TYR A 176 9.72 -8.55 -0.07
CA TYR A 176 10.19 -7.22 0.32
C TYR A 176 11.70 -7.05 0.33
N GLU A 177 12.50 -8.12 0.49
CA GLU A 177 13.97 -8.03 0.47
C GLU A 177 14.52 -7.44 -0.84
N ASP A 178 13.85 -7.68 -1.96
CA ASP A 178 14.22 -7.13 -3.26
C ASP A 178 13.69 -5.69 -3.51
N VAL A 179 12.79 -5.19 -2.67
CA VAL A 179 12.10 -3.90 -2.84
C VAL A 179 12.51 -2.88 -1.79
N ALA A 180 12.59 -3.31 -0.53
CA ALA A 180 12.86 -2.44 0.61
C ALA A 180 14.37 -2.21 0.79
N THR A 181 14.72 -1.00 1.21
CA THR A 181 16.09 -0.64 1.62
C THR A 181 16.24 -0.62 3.13
N GLU A 182 15.13 -0.64 3.86
CA GLU A 182 15.10 -0.53 5.31
C GLU A 182 13.92 -1.33 5.88
N VAL A 183 14.13 -1.96 7.02
CA VAL A 183 13.13 -2.74 7.74
C VAL A 183 12.88 -2.08 9.09
N TRP A 184 11.62 -1.77 9.39
CA TRP A 184 11.19 -1.32 10.70
C TRP A 184 10.43 -2.44 11.39
N ASP A 185 11.01 -2.98 12.46
CA ASP A 185 10.38 -4.03 13.25
C ASP A 185 9.45 -3.42 14.30
N CYS A 186 8.14 -3.57 14.08
CA CYS A 186 7.13 -3.04 15.00
C CYS A 186 7.12 -3.73 16.37
N THR A 187 7.84 -4.84 16.54
CA THR A 187 8.01 -5.49 17.86
C THR A 187 8.78 -4.60 18.83
N GLU A 188 9.64 -3.72 18.32
CA GLU A 188 10.42 -2.78 19.14
C GLU A 188 9.53 -1.71 19.82
N TRP A 189 8.34 -1.47 19.28
CA TRP A 189 7.45 -0.42 19.78
C TRP A 189 6.15 -0.94 20.40
N THR A 190 5.83 -2.22 20.21
CA THR A 190 4.55 -2.75 20.70
C THR A 190 4.49 -2.80 22.23
N THR A 191 3.32 -2.49 22.78
CA THR A 191 2.98 -2.75 24.19
C THR A 191 2.40 -4.14 24.40
N LYS A 192 2.12 -4.88 23.32
CA LYS A 192 1.56 -6.24 23.39
C LYS A 192 2.67 -7.26 23.63
N VAL A 193 2.39 -8.19 24.53
CA VAL A 193 3.23 -9.38 24.77
C VAL A 193 2.65 -10.52 23.93
N PHE A 194 3.45 -11.14 23.10
CA PHE A 194 3.10 -12.26 22.23
C PHE A 194 3.78 -13.54 22.68
#